data_a7dc89fb737d19f319271f45370cfce9
#
_entry.id   a7dc89fb737d19f319271f45370cfce9
#
_cell.length_a   1.000
_cell.length_b   1.000
_cell.length_c   1.000
_cell.angle_alpha   90.00
_cell.angle_beta   90.00
_cell.angle_gamma   90.00
#
_symmetry.space_group_name_H-M   'P 1'
#
loop_
_entity.id
_entity.type
_entity.pdbx_description
1 polymer ?
#
loop_
_entity_poly.entity_id
_entity_poly.type
_entity_poly.pdbx_seq_one_letter_code
_entity_poly.pdbx_strand_id
1 'polypeptide(L)'
;MQAQTDNLIEVRNMSFTRGSRKIFEDINLTVPRGKITAIMGPSGIGKTTLLRLIGGQLRPEQGEIWFDGDNIPALSRSKLYQSRKKMSMLFQSGALFTDMNVFNNVAFPLREHTNLPESLIHTTVMMK
;
A
#
# COMPACT_ATOMS: atom_id res chain seq x y z
N MET A 1 -3.45 16.76 16.18
CA MET A 1 -3.74 16.59 15.31
C MET A 1 -2.84 16.62 14.38
N GLN A 2 -2.39 16.33 13.85
CA GLN A 2 -1.65 16.29 13.13
C GLN A 2 -1.92 16.37 11.86
N ALA A 3 -2.78 16.53 11.54
CA ALA A 3 -3.31 16.69 10.26
C ALA A 3 -2.64 17.73 9.45
N GLN A 4 -1.83 18.49 10.09
CA GLN A 4 -1.16 19.56 9.39
C GLN A 4 -0.01 19.12 8.56
N THR A 5 0.35 17.86 8.60
CA THR A 5 1.53 17.42 7.86
C THR A 5 1.20 17.27 6.38
N ASP A 6 2.17 17.56 5.53
CA ASP A 6 2.07 17.30 4.11
C ASP A 6 2.54 15.90 3.77
N ASN A 7 2.64 15.04 4.76
CA ASN A 7 3.07 13.67 4.55
C ASN A 7 1.90 12.77 4.23
N LEU A 8 2.01 11.99 3.16
CA LEU A 8 1.02 10.99 2.83
C LEU A 8 1.16 9.79 3.77
N ILE A 9 2.38 9.42 4.09
CA ILE A 9 2.67 8.29 4.96
C ILE A 9 3.57 8.74 6.10
N GLU A 10 3.24 8.30 7.33
CA GLU A 10 4.10 8.51 8.48
C GLU A 10 4.19 7.21 9.26
N VAL A 11 5.40 6.74 9.47
CA VAL A 11 5.67 5.56 10.29
C VAL A 11 6.32 6.05 11.55
N ARG A 12 5.75 5.68 12.72
CA ARG A 12 6.22 6.17 14.02
C ARG A 12 6.50 5.01 14.95
N ASN A 13 7.74 4.94 15.41
CA ASN A 13 8.18 3.96 16.42
C ASN A 13 7.74 2.55 16.10
N MET A 14 7.85 2.17 14.84
CA MET A 14 7.35 0.90 14.37
C MET A 14 8.39 -0.20 14.55
N SER A 15 7.95 -1.32 15.11
CA SER A 15 8.77 -2.51 15.24
C SER A 15 8.03 -3.69 14.66
N PHE A 16 8.75 -4.58 14.00
CA PHE A 16 8.15 -5.74 13.37
C PHE A 16 9.12 -6.92 13.42
N THR A 17 8.60 -8.06 13.86
CA THR A 17 9.35 -9.31 13.92
C THR A 17 8.65 -10.36 13.08
N ARG A 18 9.43 -11.11 12.31
CA ARG A 18 8.90 -12.22 11.55
C ARG A 18 9.51 -13.50 12.13
N GLY A 19 8.66 -14.35 12.74
CA GLY A 19 9.15 -15.49 13.46
C GLY A 19 9.99 -15.03 14.65
N SER A 20 11.23 -15.48 14.69
CA SER A 20 12.16 -15.05 15.73
C SER A 20 13.10 -13.94 15.27
N ARG A 21 12.94 -13.46 14.02
CA ARG A 21 13.84 -12.48 13.45
C ARG A 21 13.22 -11.09 13.51
N LYS A 22 13.90 -10.17 14.15
CA LYS A 22 13.46 -8.78 14.19
C LYS A 22 13.85 -8.11 12.87
N ILE A 23 12.86 -7.68 12.12
CA ILE A 23 13.06 -7.02 10.82
C ILE A 23 13.23 -5.52 11.01
N PHE A 24 12.39 -4.91 11.83
CA PHE A 24 12.44 -3.47 12.11
C PHE A 24 12.36 -3.23 13.60
N GLU A 25 13.11 -2.25 14.06
CA GLU A 25 13.10 -1.86 15.46
C GLU A 25 13.04 -0.34 15.55
N ASP A 26 11.95 0.17 16.11
CA ASP A 26 11.77 1.59 16.38
C ASP A 26 12.03 2.47 15.15
N ILE A 27 11.39 2.11 14.04
CA ILE A 27 11.58 2.80 12.77
C ILE A 27 10.66 4.01 12.67
N ASN A 28 11.24 5.12 12.22
CA ASN A 28 10.49 6.35 11.95
C ASN A 28 10.82 6.83 10.57
N LEU A 29 9.79 7.08 9.75
CA LEU A 29 10.00 7.64 8.42
C LEU A 29 8.74 8.36 7.94
N THR A 30 8.93 9.23 6.95
CA THR A 30 7.82 9.96 6.35
C THR A 30 7.93 9.89 4.83
N VAL A 31 6.77 9.93 4.17
CA VAL A 31 6.70 10.01 2.71
C VAL A 31 5.87 11.23 2.37
N PRO A 32 6.49 12.28 1.81
CA PRO A 32 5.76 13.50 1.50
C PRO A 32 4.70 13.28 0.42
N ARG A 33 3.63 14.04 0.54
CA ARG A 33 2.55 14.00 -0.43
C ARG A 33 3.00 14.64 -1.75
N GLY A 34 2.61 14.02 -2.86
CA GLY A 34 2.90 14.59 -4.17
C GLY A 34 4.33 14.44 -4.63
N LYS A 35 5.10 13.58 -4.00
CA LYS A 35 6.51 13.37 -4.35
C LYS A 35 6.80 11.90 -4.51
N ILE A 36 7.92 11.60 -5.17
CA ILE A 36 8.41 10.23 -5.31
C ILE A 36 9.47 10.02 -4.25
N THR A 37 9.27 9.00 -3.43
CA THR A 37 10.22 8.63 -2.37
C THR A 37 10.80 7.26 -2.69
N ALA A 38 12.12 7.14 -2.66
CA ALA A 38 12.80 5.88 -2.91
C ALA A 38 13.30 5.27 -1.61
N ILE A 39 13.07 3.96 -1.46
CA ILE A 39 13.59 3.18 -0.33
C ILE A 39 14.71 2.30 -0.90
N MET A 40 15.94 2.56 -0.45
CA MET A 40 17.10 1.92 -1.02
C MET A 40 17.78 1.02 0.00
N GLY A 41 18.43 0.01 -0.52
CA GLY A 41 19.18 -0.94 0.31
C GLY A 41 19.34 -2.26 -0.40
N PRO A 42 20.23 -3.13 0.08
CA PRO A 42 20.43 -4.45 -0.52
C PRO A 42 19.22 -5.34 -0.33
N SER A 43 19.14 -6.40 -1.13
CA SER A 43 18.09 -7.40 -0.99
C SER A 43 18.10 -7.99 0.41
N GLY A 44 16.92 -8.25 0.94
CA GLY A 44 16.80 -8.93 2.22
C GLY A 44 16.77 -8.03 3.44
N ILE A 45 16.81 -6.71 3.26
CA ILE A 45 16.74 -5.81 4.41
C ILE A 45 15.31 -5.44 4.81
N GLY A 46 14.30 -5.98 4.10
CA GLY A 46 12.92 -5.76 4.50
C GLY A 46 12.16 -4.73 3.69
N LYS A 47 12.65 -4.32 2.52
CA LYS A 47 11.94 -3.31 1.71
C LYS A 47 10.52 -3.74 1.36
N THR A 48 10.36 -4.97 0.90
CA THR A 48 9.02 -5.51 0.56
C THR A 48 8.17 -5.63 1.81
N THR A 49 8.79 -6.03 2.93
CA THR A 49 8.07 -6.13 4.21
C THR A 49 7.51 -4.76 4.62
N LEU A 50 8.32 -3.71 4.46
CA LEU A 50 7.85 -2.37 4.80
C LEU A 50 6.65 -1.97 3.95
N LEU A 51 6.67 -2.26 2.66
CA LEU A 51 5.54 -1.97 1.78
C LEU A 51 4.29 -2.72 2.21
N ARG A 52 4.45 -3.98 2.63
CA ARG A 52 3.30 -4.78 3.09
C ARG A 52 2.74 -4.26 4.41
N LEU A 53 3.59 -3.75 5.27
CA LEU A 53 3.13 -3.12 6.51
C LEU A 53 2.33 -1.85 6.21
N ILE A 54 2.80 -1.04 5.28
CA ILE A 54 2.10 0.17 4.88
C ILE A 54 0.76 -0.18 4.24
N GLY A 55 0.71 -1.25 3.46
CA GLY A 55 -0.54 -1.68 2.84
C GLY A 55 -1.48 -2.43 3.75
N GLY A 56 -1.08 -2.67 5.00
CA GLY A 56 -1.95 -3.36 5.94
C GLY A 56 -2.00 -4.86 5.78
N GLN A 57 -1.12 -5.43 4.97
CA GLN A 57 -1.06 -6.89 4.78
C GLN A 57 -0.35 -7.58 5.94
N LEU A 58 0.46 -6.83 6.67
CA LEU A 58 1.14 -7.29 7.88
C LEU A 58 0.86 -6.29 8.98
N ARG A 59 0.96 -6.75 10.24
CA ARG A 59 0.77 -5.89 11.40
C ARG A 59 2.08 -5.72 12.14
N PRO A 60 2.44 -4.49 12.54
CA PRO A 60 3.62 -4.29 13.37
C PRO A 60 3.38 -4.78 14.79
N GLU A 61 4.46 -5.09 15.50
CA GLU A 61 4.38 -5.43 16.92
C GLU A 61 3.95 -4.22 17.73
N GLN A 62 4.46 -3.05 17.35
CA GLN A 62 4.14 -1.80 18.01
C GLN A 62 4.39 -0.67 17.03
N GLY A 63 3.88 0.50 17.39
CA GLY A 63 4.05 1.68 16.57
C GLY A 63 2.86 1.98 15.70
N GLU A 64 2.99 3.02 14.92
CA GLU A 64 1.91 3.52 14.08
C GLU A 64 2.35 3.63 12.64
N ILE A 65 1.42 3.38 11.73
CA ILE A 65 1.64 3.55 10.30
C ILE A 65 0.46 4.35 9.77
N TRP A 66 0.68 5.63 9.51
CA TRP A 66 -0.36 6.53 9.05
C TRP A 66 -0.32 6.64 7.54
N PHE A 67 -1.48 6.48 6.92
CA PHE A 67 -1.64 6.68 5.49
C PHE A 67 -2.84 7.60 5.28
N ASP A 68 -2.56 8.77 4.72
CA ASP A 68 -3.60 9.76 4.40
C ASP A 68 -4.55 10.01 5.58
N GLY A 69 -3.98 10.12 6.78
CA GLY A 69 -4.76 10.41 7.98
C GLY A 69 -5.31 9.22 8.72
N ASP A 70 -5.12 8.00 8.21
CA ASP A 70 -5.61 6.78 8.84
C ASP A 70 -4.45 5.98 9.42
N ASN A 71 -4.57 5.59 10.69
CA ASN A 71 -3.59 4.72 11.32
C ASN A 71 -3.91 3.28 10.93
N ILE A 72 -3.21 2.77 9.93
CA ILE A 72 -3.53 1.50 9.28
C ILE A 72 -3.70 0.33 10.26
N PRO A 73 -2.77 0.09 11.21
CA PRO A 73 -2.94 -1.06 12.12
C PRO A 73 -4.18 -0.96 13.02
N ALA A 74 -4.72 0.23 13.21
CA ALA A 74 -5.86 0.42 14.10
C ALA A 74 -7.20 0.36 13.38
N LEU A 75 -7.21 0.23 12.06
CA LEU A 75 -8.43 0.25 11.28
C LEU A 75 -9.19 -1.07 11.38
N SER A 76 -10.52 -0.99 11.35
CA SER A 76 -11.36 -2.16 11.16
C SER A 76 -11.15 -2.71 9.76
N ARG A 77 -11.61 -3.95 9.53
CA ARG A 77 -11.44 -4.57 8.22
C ARG A 77 -12.07 -3.73 7.10
N SER A 78 -13.27 -3.21 7.31
CA SER A 78 -13.95 -2.44 6.27
C SER A 78 -13.25 -1.11 6.03
N LYS A 79 -12.77 -0.44 7.06
CA LYS A 79 -12.04 0.81 6.89
C LYS A 79 -10.68 0.59 6.23
N LEU A 80 -10.03 -0.51 6.55
CA LEU A 80 -8.78 -0.87 5.89
C LEU A 80 -9.00 -1.08 4.40
N TYR A 81 -10.09 -1.75 4.05
CA TYR A 81 -10.44 -1.95 2.65
C TYR A 81 -10.62 -0.62 1.92
N GLN A 82 -11.27 0.34 2.56
CA GLN A 82 -11.44 1.67 1.96
C GLN A 82 -10.11 2.39 1.79
N SER A 83 -9.21 2.30 2.76
CA SER A 83 -7.89 2.91 2.63
C SER A 83 -7.08 2.25 1.51
N ARG A 84 -7.19 0.93 1.37
CA ARG A 84 -6.47 0.21 0.32
C ARG A 84 -6.90 0.60 -1.08
N LYS A 85 -8.12 1.09 -1.25
CA LYS A 85 -8.58 1.57 -2.55
C LYS A 85 -7.79 2.78 -3.03
N LYS A 86 -7.13 3.49 -2.13
CA LYS A 86 -6.37 4.68 -2.46
C LYS A 86 -4.91 4.36 -2.78
N MET A 87 -4.51 3.10 -2.72
CA MET A 87 -3.13 2.70 -2.94
C MET A 87 -3.06 1.47 -3.83
N SER A 88 -1.94 1.28 -4.48
CA SER A 88 -1.70 0.08 -5.26
C SER A 88 -0.25 -0.34 -5.06
N MET A 89 0.03 -1.62 -5.30
CA MET A 89 1.37 -2.17 -5.17
C MET A 89 1.77 -2.86 -6.47
N LEU A 90 2.98 -2.54 -6.93
CA LEU A 90 3.58 -3.23 -8.05
C LEU A 90 4.73 -4.07 -7.52
N PHE A 91 4.56 -5.38 -7.57
CA PHE A 91 5.60 -6.29 -7.09
C PHE A 91 6.67 -6.49 -8.15
N GLN A 92 7.82 -7.01 -7.71
CA GLN A 92 8.94 -7.26 -8.61
C GLN A 92 8.54 -8.17 -9.76
N SER A 93 7.63 -9.12 -9.52
CA SER A 93 7.14 -10.03 -10.55
C SER A 93 6.04 -9.41 -11.43
N GLY A 94 5.61 -8.19 -11.12
CA GLY A 94 4.51 -7.54 -11.83
C GLY A 94 3.13 -7.90 -11.32
N ALA A 95 2.96 -9.08 -10.73
CA ALA A 95 1.70 -9.55 -10.13
C ALA A 95 0.49 -9.46 -11.07
N LEU A 96 0.69 -9.66 -12.37
CA LEU A 96 -0.40 -9.65 -13.35
C LEU A 96 -0.96 -11.06 -13.52
N PHE A 97 -2.24 -11.12 -13.88
CA PHE A 97 -2.87 -12.39 -14.22
C PHE A 97 -2.29 -12.90 -15.54
N THR A 98 -1.76 -14.11 -15.54
CA THR A 98 -1.16 -14.69 -16.74
C THR A 98 -2.20 -15.27 -17.67
N ASP A 99 -3.41 -15.51 -17.19
CA ASP A 99 -4.50 -16.06 -17.99
C ASP A 99 -5.42 -14.98 -18.53
N MET A 100 -5.04 -13.71 -18.44
CA MET A 100 -5.80 -12.57 -18.94
C MET A 100 -4.94 -11.74 -19.88
N ASN A 101 -5.61 -11.12 -20.89
CA ASN A 101 -4.90 -10.20 -21.76
C ASN A 101 -4.67 -8.85 -21.05
N VAL A 102 -4.01 -7.93 -21.75
CA VAL A 102 -3.66 -6.63 -21.16
C VAL A 102 -4.90 -5.86 -20.74
N PHE A 103 -5.90 -5.80 -21.62
CA PHE A 103 -7.14 -5.09 -21.34
C PHE A 103 -7.78 -5.59 -20.05
N ASN A 104 -7.93 -6.89 -19.90
CA ASN A 104 -8.59 -7.46 -18.73
C ASN A 104 -7.76 -7.33 -17.47
N ASN A 105 -6.42 -7.33 -17.57
CA ASN A 105 -5.58 -7.05 -16.39
C ASN A 105 -5.82 -5.64 -15.88
N VAL A 106 -5.94 -4.66 -16.77
CA VAL A 106 -6.20 -3.28 -16.35
C VAL A 106 -7.64 -3.12 -15.88
N ALA A 107 -8.58 -3.80 -16.54
CA ALA A 107 -9.99 -3.68 -16.20
C ALA A 107 -10.38 -4.38 -14.89
N PHE A 108 -9.62 -5.42 -14.48
CA PHE A 108 -9.98 -6.24 -13.34
C PHE A 108 -10.23 -5.43 -12.06
N PRO A 109 -9.32 -4.52 -11.63
CA PRO A 109 -9.61 -3.73 -10.43
C PRO A 109 -10.85 -2.86 -10.58
N LEU A 110 -11.12 -2.36 -11.78
CA LEU A 110 -12.30 -1.53 -11.99
C LEU A 110 -13.57 -2.34 -11.83
N ARG A 111 -13.59 -3.59 -12.33
CA ARG A 111 -14.74 -4.46 -12.19
C ARG A 111 -14.95 -4.90 -10.73
N GLU A 112 -13.87 -5.14 -10.02
CA GLU A 112 -13.94 -5.63 -8.63
C GLU A 112 -14.27 -4.54 -7.62
N HIS A 113 -13.77 -3.32 -7.86
CA HIS A 113 -13.83 -2.27 -6.85
C HIS A 113 -14.75 -1.11 -7.21
N THR A 114 -15.41 -1.15 -8.37
CA THR A 114 -16.34 -0.09 -8.75
C THR A 114 -17.58 -0.70 -9.36
N ASN A 115 -18.62 0.14 -9.48
CA ASN A 115 -19.86 -0.24 -10.14
C ASN A 115 -19.98 0.41 -11.52
N LEU A 116 -18.86 0.73 -12.15
CA LEU A 116 -18.85 1.37 -13.47
C LEU A 116 -19.43 0.44 -14.52
N PRO A 117 -20.24 0.96 -15.44
CA PRO A 117 -20.71 0.15 -16.57
C PRO A 117 -19.53 -0.20 -17.48
N GLU A 118 -19.66 -1.31 -18.22
CA GLU A 118 -18.57 -1.80 -19.07
C GLU A 118 -18.12 -0.78 -20.09
N SER A 119 -19.03 0.06 -20.60
CA SER A 119 -18.64 1.09 -21.55
C SER A 119 -17.65 2.08 -20.95
N LEU A 120 -17.85 2.47 -19.69
CA LEU A 120 -16.94 3.39 -19.02
C LEU A 120 -15.63 2.69 -18.61
N ILE A 121 -15.71 1.41 -18.25
CA ILE A 121 -14.50 0.63 -17.97
C ILE A 121 -13.65 0.57 -19.23
N HIS A 122 -14.24 0.29 -20.38
CA HIS A 122 -13.52 0.23 -21.64
C HIS A 122 -12.80 1.57 -21.91
N THR A 123 -13.54 2.67 -21.79
CA THR A 123 -12.96 4.00 -22.01
C THR A 123 -11.80 4.26 -21.06
N THR A 124 -11.98 3.94 -19.78
CA THR A 124 -10.94 4.16 -18.75
C THR A 124 -9.70 3.33 -19.06
N VAL A 125 -9.86 2.07 -19.42
CA VAL A 125 -8.74 1.19 -19.73
C VAL A 125 -7.95 1.72 -20.93
N MET A 126 -8.67 2.16 -21.95
CA MET A 126 -8.00 2.65 -23.15
C MET A 126 -7.24 3.95 -22.93
N MET A 127 -7.56 4.68 -21.84
CA MET A 127 -6.81 5.89 -21.47
C MET A 127 -5.55 5.60 -20.68
N LYS A 128 -5.37 4.38 -20.18
CA LYS A 128 -4.22 3.98 -19.39
C LYS A 128 -3.18 3.35 -20.30
#